data_14b4cd0e98c7473d4f4d3208dbe305a8
#
_entry.id   14b4cd0e98c7473d4f4d3208dbe305a8
#
_cell.length_a   1.000
_cell.length_b   1.000
_cell.length_c   1.000
_cell.angle_alpha   90.00
_cell.angle_beta   90.00
_cell.angle_gamma   90.00
#
_symmetry.space_group_name_H-M   'P 1'
#
loop_
_entity.id
_entity.type
_entity.pdbx_description
1 polymer ?
#
loop_
_entity_poly.entity_id
_entity_poly.type
_entity_poly.pdbx_seq_one_letter_code
_entity_poly.pdbx_strand_id
1 'polypeptide(L)'
;WAIQAKSVADKLSEILPENKEYFENNLQTYLKSLDEATKYIQAKINEIPEESRYLITAHDAFAYFAEQFGLQVKAIQGVSTDSEIGTKQIEDLANFIVEHNIKAIFVESSVNHKSIEALQEAVKAKGGNVEIGGELYSDSMGDKTETYIKTIKANADTISNALK
;
A
#
# COMPACT_ATOMS: atom_id res chain seq x y z
N TRP A 1 -1.41 13.15 3.76
CA TRP A 1 -0.39 13.58 4.73
C TRP A 1 -0.07 15.07 4.66
N ALA A 2 0.02 15.70 3.51
CA ALA A 2 0.28 17.14 3.40
C ALA A 2 -0.76 17.98 4.15
N ILE A 3 -2.05 17.63 4.04
CA ILE A 3 -3.15 18.30 4.74
C ILE A 3 -3.01 18.13 6.27
N GLN A 4 -2.74 16.90 6.74
CA GLN A 4 -2.55 16.63 8.17
C GLN A 4 -1.34 17.37 8.73
N ALA A 5 -0.21 17.34 8.03
CA ALA A 5 1.00 18.07 8.45
C ALA A 5 0.74 19.56 8.59
N LYS A 6 -0.01 20.15 7.64
CA LYS A 6 -0.41 21.56 7.72
C LYS A 6 -1.30 21.83 8.93
N SER A 7 -2.35 21.01 9.14
CA SER A 7 -3.25 21.17 10.29
C SER A 7 -2.51 21.07 11.63
N VAL A 8 -1.53 20.19 11.72
CA VAL A 8 -0.68 20.06 12.93
C VAL A 8 0.17 21.32 13.12
N ALA A 9 0.84 21.81 12.07
CA ALA A 9 1.67 23.02 12.15
C ALA A 9 0.85 24.27 12.51
N ASP A 10 -0.34 24.43 11.91
CA ASP A 10 -1.27 25.52 12.20
C ASP A 10 -1.69 25.46 13.68
N LYS A 11 -2.04 24.27 14.19
CA LYS A 11 -2.47 24.12 15.59
C LYS A 11 -1.34 24.33 16.60
N LEU A 12 -0.14 23.88 16.29
CA LEU A 12 1.04 24.16 17.12
C LEU A 12 1.37 25.65 17.14
N SER A 13 1.21 26.35 16.02
CA SER A 13 1.42 27.81 15.95
C SER A 13 0.39 28.62 16.74
N GLU A 14 -0.84 28.10 16.89
CA GLU A 14 -1.85 28.69 17.77
C GLU A 14 -1.49 28.53 19.27
N ILE A 15 -0.97 27.33 19.63
CA ILE A 15 -0.67 26.97 21.03
C ILE A 15 0.64 27.65 21.51
N LEU A 16 1.64 27.72 20.61
CA LEU A 16 2.97 28.24 20.87
C LEU A 16 3.34 29.31 19.82
N PRO A 17 2.73 30.51 19.86
CA PRO A 17 2.91 31.54 18.84
C PRO A 17 4.37 32.00 18.67
N GLU A 18 5.16 31.94 19.72
CA GLU A 18 6.60 32.28 19.71
C GLU A 18 7.43 31.32 18.84
N ASN A 19 6.93 30.12 18.59
CA ASN A 19 7.60 29.09 17.78
C ASN A 19 7.02 28.97 16.37
N LYS A 20 6.13 29.87 15.96
CA LYS A 20 5.42 29.80 14.66
C LYS A 20 6.36 29.63 13.47
N GLU A 21 7.41 30.47 13.39
CA GLU A 21 8.38 30.40 12.28
C GLU A 21 9.09 29.03 12.23
N TYR A 22 9.41 28.44 13.37
CA TYR A 22 10.01 27.12 13.45
C TYR A 22 9.07 26.03 12.90
N PHE A 23 7.79 26.08 13.26
CA PHE A 23 6.79 25.13 12.76
C PHE A 23 6.54 25.29 11.26
N GLU A 24 6.46 26.53 10.76
CA GLU A 24 6.29 26.81 9.34
C GLU A 24 7.49 26.32 8.52
N ASN A 25 8.72 26.54 8.96
CA ASN A 25 9.94 26.08 8.28
C ASN A 25 10.02 24.54 8.25
N ASN A 26 9.68 23.86 9.34
CA ASN A 26 9.61 22.41 9.40
C ASN A 26 8.52 21.86 8.48
N LEU A 27 7.36 22.50 8.43
CA LEU A 27 6.29 22.14 7.52
C LEU A 27 6.75 22.20 6.07
N GLN A 28 7.38 23.31 5.64
CA GLN A 28 7.87 23.46 4.26
C GLN A 28 8.89 22.39 3.90
N THR A 29 9.81 22.08 4.83
CA THR A 29 10.81 21.01 4.64
C THR A 29 10.14 19.65 4.48
N TYR A 30 9.14 19.35 5.30
CA TYR A 30 8.41 18.08 5.23
C TYR A 30 7.55 17.97 3.97
N LEU A 31 6.86 19.04 3.57
CA LEU A 31 6.08 19.05 2.31
C LEU A 31 6.95 18.80 1.09
N LYS A 32 8.16 19.36 1.05
CA LYS A 32 9.14 19.08 0.00
C LYS A 32 9.53 17.60 -0.02
N SER A 33 9.77 17.01 1.14
CA SER A 33 10.10 15.58 1.26
C SER A 33 8.95 14.67 0.83
N LEU A 34 7.69 15.07 1.07
CA LEU A 34 6.50 14.36 0.58
C LEU A 34 6.37 14.44 -0.94
N ASP A 35 6.63 15.61 -1.55
CA ASP A 35 6.62 15.78 -3.00
C ASP A 35 7.70 14.91 -3.68
N GLU A 36 8.92 14.90 -3.13
CA GLU A 36 10.00 14.02 -3.61
C GLU A 36 9.64 12.53 -3.47
N ALA A 37 8.98 12.13 -2.38
CA ALA A 37 8.49 10.77 -2.20
C ALA A 37 7.41 10.41 -3.23
N THR A 38 6.47 11.32 -3.49
CA THR A 38 5.41 11.13 -4.50
C THR A 38 6.01 10.91 -5.89
N LYS A 39 6.98 11.72 -6.29
CA LYS A 39 7.68 11.57 -7.58
C LYS A 39 8.43 10.24 -7.67
N TYR A 40 9.10 9.83 -6.59
CA TYR A 40 9.79 8.55 -6.52
C TYR A 40 8.82 7.38 -6.70
N ILE A 41 7.71 7.37 -5.96
CA ILE A 41 6.70 6.31 -6.03
C ILE A 41 6.10 6.24 -7.43
N GLN A 42 5.73 7.40 -8.01
CA GLN A 42 5.18 7.43 -9.36
C GLN A 42 6.16 6.86 -10.39
N ALA A 43 7.45 7.18 -10.28
CA ALA A 43 8.48 6.61 -11.15
C ALA A 43 8.56 5.08 -11.02
N LYS A 44 8.48 4.55 -9.78
CA LYS A 44 8.47 3.11 -9.51
C LYS A 44 7.25 2.41 -10.08
N ILE A 45 6.07 2.97 -9.89
CA ILE A 45 4.83 2.38 -10.43
C ILE A 45 4.80 2.44 -11.96
N ASN A 46 5.38 3.46 -12.57
CA ASN A 46 5.48 3.56 -14.02
C ASN A 46 6.43 2.52 -14.66
N GLU A 47 7.29 1.86 -13.86
CA GLU A 47 8.09 0.71 -14.32
C GLU A 47 7.24 -0.56 -14.52
N ILE A 48 6.02 -0.60 -13.97
CA ILE A 48 5.08 -1.72 -14.08
C ILE A 48 4.28 -1.56 -15.39
N PRO A 49 4.20 -2.58 -16.26
CA PRO A 49 3.31 -2.56 -17.41
C PRO A 49 1.85 -2.30 -16.99
N GLU A 50 1.09 -1.53 -17.77
CA GLU A 50 -0.29 -1.14 -17.39
C GLU A 50 -1.19 -2.34 -17.13
N GLU A 51 -1.05 -3.39 -17.92
CA GLU A 51 -1.78 -4.65 -17.79
C GLU A 51 -1.42 -5.45 -16.52
N SER A 52 -0.28 -5.12 -15.89
CA SER A 52 0.19 -5.77 -14.65
C SER A 52 -0.10 -4.97 -13.38
N ARG A 53 -0.74 -3.80 -13.49
CA ARG A 53 -0.97 -2.88 -12.36
C ARG A 53 -2.13 -3.31 -11.44
N TYR A 54 -2.16 -4.58 -11.07
CA TYR A 54 -3.11 -5.13 -10.11
C TYR A 54 -2.41 -5.37 -8.77
N LEU A 55 -2.89 -4.66 -7.72
CA LEU A 55 -2.40 -4.81 -6.36
C LEU A 55 -3.38 -5.69 -5.57
N ILE A 56 -2.98 -6.93 -5.32
CA ILE A 56 -3.80 -7.91 -4.59
C ILE A 56 -3.29 -8.04 -3.16
N THR A 57 -4.13 -7.73 -2.18
CA THR A 57 -3.77 -7.64 -0.75
C THR A 57 -4.73 -8.43 0.15
N ALA A 58 -4.37 -8.61 1.41
CA ALA A 58 -5.20 -9.31 2.38
C ALA A 58 -6.43 -8.48 2.78
N HIS A 59 -6.25 -7.15 3.01
CA HIS A 59 -7.36 -6.24 3.30
C HIS A 59 -7.25 -4.92 2.51
N ASP A 60 -8.32 -4.13 2.49
CA ASP A 60 -8.42 -2.90 1.69
C ASP A 60 -7.81 -1.70 2.42
N ALA A 61 -6.47 -1.69 2.54
CA ALA A 61 -5.70 -0.59 3.10
C ALA A 61 -5.07 0.33 2.03
N PHE A 62 -5.09 -0.08 0.77
CA PHE A 62 -4.31 0.60 -0.29
C PHE A 62 -5.16 1.34 -1.33
N ALA A 63 -6.48 1.52 -1.11
CA ALA A 63 -7.37 2.15 -2.08
C ALA A 63 -6.89 3.56 -2.50
N TYR A 64 -6.56 4.43 -1.55
CA TYR A 64 -6.04 5.77 -1.84
C TYR A 64 -4.66 5.77 -2.50
N PHE A 65 -3.79 4.83 -2.14
CA PHE A 65 -2.50 4.65 -2.80
C PHE A 65 -2.69 4.24 -4.25
N ALA A 66 -3.55 3.26 -4.49
CA ALA A 66 -3.85 2.75 -5.82
C ALA A 66 -4.46 3.84 -6.72
N GLU A 67 -5.43 4.60 -6.20
CA GLU A 67 -6.05 5.71 -6.91
C GLU A 67 -5.00 6.78 -7.31
N GLN A 68 -4.14 7.16 -6.37
CA GLN A 68 -3.14 8.21 -6.60
C GLN A 68 -2.08 7.82 -7.63
N PHE A 69 -1.66 6.54 -7.66
CA PHE A 69 -0.53 6.11 -8.47
C PHE A 69 -0.92 5.25 -9.69
N GLY A 70 -2.21 5.05 -9.94
CA GLY A 70 -2.71 4.35 -11.12
C GLY A 70 -2.60 2.82 -11.04
N LEU A 71 -2.85 2.25 -9.85
CA LEU A 71 -2.99 0.81 -9.64
C LEU A 71 -4.48 0.45 -9.50
N GLN A 72 -4.81 -0.80 -9.74
CA GLN A 72 -6.11 -1.39 -9.42
C GLN A 72 -5.97 -2.31 -8.21
N VAL A 73 -6.56 -1.93 -7.07
CA VAL A 73 -6.50 -2.74 -5.86
C VAL A 73 -7.67 -3.71 -5.78
N LYS A 74 -7.39 -4.93 -5.34
CA LYS A 74 -8.38 -5.92 -4.90
C LYS A 74 -7.89 -6.60 -3.63
N ALA A 75 -8.78 -6.69 -2.65
CA ALA A 75 -8.47 -7.27 -1.35
C ALA A 75 -9.42 -8.45 -1.03
N ILE A 76 -8.94 -9.39 -0.22
CA ILE A 76 -9.75 -10.51 0.27
C ILE A 76 -10.82 -9.99 1.25
N GLN A 77 -10.42 -9.08 2.16
CA GLN A 77 -11.30 -8.45 3.15
C GLN A 77 -11.48 -6.96 2.85
N GLY A 78 -12.58 -6.39 3.34
CA GLY A 78 -12.79 -4.95 3.34
C GLY A 78 -11.82 -4.21 4.27
N VAL A 79 -12.11 -2.93 4.54
CA VAL A 79 -11.30 -2.07 5.44
C VAL A 79 -11.24 -2.64 6.87
N SER A 80 -12.32 -3.27 7.36
CA SER A 80 -12.32 -3.97 8.64
C SER A 80 -11.85 -5.41 8.47
N THR A 81 -10.88 -5.82 9.28
CA THR A 81 -10.36 -7.19 9.35
C THR A 81 -11.14 -8.09 10.32
N ASP A 82 -12.17 -7.58 10.98
CA ASP A 82 -12.99 -8.33 11.95
C ASP A 82 -14.00 -9.28 11.27
N SER A 83 -14.25 -9.13 9.97
CA SER A 83 -15.17 -10.00 9.23
C SER A 83 -14.51 -11.32 8.86
N GLU A 84 -15.23 -12.43 9.01
CA GLU A 84 -14.78 -13.74 8.52
C GLU A 84 -14.62 -13.72 7.00
N ILE A 85 -13.53 -14.32 6.52
CA ILE A 85 -13.26 -14.46 5.09
C ILE A 85 -14.11 -15.62 4.57
N GLY A 86 -15.04 -15.32 3.66
CA GLY A 86 -15.85 -16.34 2.99
C GLY A 86 -15.04 -17.09 1.91
N THR A 87 -15.23 -18.39 1.82
CA THR A 87 -14.62 -19.23 0.77
C THR A 87 -14.89 -18.67 -0.63
N LYS A 88 -16.09 -18.14 -0.86
CA LYS A 88 -16.48 -17.55 -2.16
C LYS A 88 -15.60 -16.35 -2.53
N GLN A 89 -15.25 -15.49 -1.58
CA GLN A 89 -14.39 -14.32 -1.84
C GLN A 89 -12.99 -14.76 -2.32
N ILE A 90 -12.42 -15.81 -1.70
CA ILE A 90 -11.15 -16.39 -2.12
C ILE A 90 -11.27 -17.00 -3.52
N GLU A 91 -12.36 -17.73 -3.79
CA GLU A 91 -12.60 -18.36 -5.11
C GLU A 91 -12.77 -17.33 -6.22
N ASP A 92 -13.57 -16.27 -6.00
CA ASP A 92 -13.80 -15.20 -6.96
C ASP A 92 -12.49 -14.45 -7.27
N LEU A 93 -11.68 -14.17 -6.24
CA LEU A 93 -10.39 -13.50 -6.42
C LEU A 93 -9.37 -14.42 -7.10
N ALA A 94 -9.37 -15.71 -6.78
CA ALA A 94 -8.53 -16.70 -7.49
C ALA A 94 -8.87 -16.81 -8.98
N ASN A 95 -10.16 -16.79 -9.34
CA ASN A 95 -10.58 -16.74 -10.74
C ASN A 95 -10.05 -15.48 -11.42
N PHE A 96 -10.21 -14.32 -10.78
CA PHE A 96 -9.71 -13.05 -11.29
C PHE A 96 -8.20 -13.06 -11.53
N ILE A 97 -7.41 -13.61 -10.60
CA ILE A 97 -5.95 -13.74 -10.72
C ILE A 97 -5.58 -14.59 -11.93
N VAL A 98 -6.24 -15.73 -12.12
CA VAL A 98 -6.00 -16.61 -13.27
C VAL A 98 -6.39 -15.95 -14.58
N GLU A 99 -7.57 -15.33 -14.64
CA GLU A 99 -8.10 -14.66 -15.83
C GLU A 99 -7.19 -13.51 -16.32
N HIS A 100 -6.64 -12.73 -15.37
CA HIS A 100 -5.79 -11.57 -15.67
C HIS A 100 -4.29 -11.91 -15.66
N ASN A 101 -3.93 -13.19 -15.47
CA ASN A 101 -2.54 -13.64 -15.40
C ASN A 101 -1.69 -12.82 -14.42
N ILE A 102 -2.23 -12.53 -13.23
CA ILE A 102 -1.58 -11.73 -12.19
C ILE A 102 -0.42 -12.52 -11.61
N LYS A 103 0.79 -11.93 -11.61
CA LYS A 103 2.03 -12.61 -11.23
C LYS A 103 2.28 -12.66 -9.73
N ALA A 104 1.82 -11.65 -8.98
CA ALA A 104 2.11 -11.52 -7.56
C ALA A 104 0.91 -11.03 -6.74
N ILE A 105 0.84 -11.51 -5.50
CA ILE A 105 -0.06 -11.08 -4.42
C ILE A 105 0.79 -10.72 -3.21
N PHE A 106 0.26 -9.93 -2.29
CA PHE A 106 1.05 -9.37 -1.20
C PHE A 106 0.48 -9.74 0.17
N VAL A 107 1.38 -10.09 1.10
CA VAL A 107 1.06 -10.16 2.52
C VAL A 107 1.20 -8.78 3.15
N GLU A 108 0.66 -8.60 4.34
CA GLU A 108 0.69 -7.33 5.06
C GLU A 108 1.18 -7.53 6.49
N SER A 109 2.00 -6.59 6.97
CA SER A 109 2.60 -6.67 8.31
C SER A 109 1.59 -6.65 9.46
N SER A 110 0.39 -6.11 9.21
CA SER A 110 -0.68 -5.93 10.20
C SER A 110 -1.72 -7.07 10.19
N VAL A 111 -1.70 -7.97 9.20
CA VAL A 111 -2.73 -9.00 8.98
C VAL A 111 -2.11 -10.39 8.94
N ASN A 112 -2.85 -11.40 9.41
CA ASN A 112 -2.40 -12.79 9.34
C ASN A 112 -2.26 -13.25 7.87
N HIS A 113 -1.12 -13.82 7.53
CA HIS A 113 -0.77 -14.23 6.16
C HIS A 113 -1.58 -15.41 5.62
N LYS A 114 -2.29 -16.16 6.48
CA LYS A 114 -3.06 -17.37 6.09
C LYS A 114 -4.08 -17.14 4.98
N SER A 115 -4.67 -15.94 4.92
CA SER A 115 -5.64 -15.62 3.88
C SER A 115 -4.99 -15.52 2.48
N ILE A 116 -3.81 -14.95 2.42
CA ILE A 116 -3.01 -14.83 1.18
C ILE A 116 -2.47 -16.20 0.77
N GLU A 117 -2.01 -17.02 1.73
CA GLU A 117 -1.59 -18.40 1.48
C GLU A 117 -2.75 -19.25 0.92
N ALA A 118 -3.95 -19.12 1.51
CA ALA A 118 -5.15 -19.80 1.03
C ALA A 118 -5.55 -19.35 -0.40
N LEU A 119 -5.40 -18.05 -0.71
CA LEU A 119 -5.62 -17.52 -2.05
C LEU A 119 -4.62 -18.09 -3.06
N GLN A 120 -3.33 -18.18 -2.70
CA GLN A 120 -2.29 -18.77 -3.53
C GLN A 120 -2.60 -20.24 -3.86
N GLU A 121 -3.00 -21.03 -2.86
CA GLU A 121 -3.40 -22.42 -3.06
C GLU A 121 -4.67 -22.55 -3.93
N ALA A 122 -5.64 -21.64 -3.77
CA ALA A 122 -6.84 -21.61 -4.62
C ALA A 122 -6.52 -21.30 -6.09
N VAL A 123 -5.59 -20.38 -6.36
CA VAL A 123 -5.09 -20.07 -7.71
C VAL A 123 -4.42 -21.31 -8.31
N LYS A 124 -3.56 -21.98 -7.55
CA LYS A 124 -2.87 -23.20 -7.97
C LYS A 124 -3.83 -24.35 -8.27
N ALA A 125 -4.87 -24.53 -7.46
CA ALA A 125 -5.92 -25.53 -7.69
C ALA A 125 -6.69 -25.29 -9.01
N LYS A 126 -6.71 -24.06 -9.52
CA LYS A 126 -7.31 -23.66 -10.80
C LYS A 126 -6.32 -23.73 -11.99
N GLY A 127 -5.11 -24.24 -11.76
CA GLY A 127 -4.08 -24.36 -12.79
C GLY A 127 -3.31 -23.06 -13.07
N GLY A 128 -3.53 -22.01 -12.26
CA GLY A 128 -2.75 -20.76 -12.31
C GLY A 128 -1.48 -20.86 -11.49
N ASN A 129 -0.64 -19.82 -11.59
CA ASN A 129 0.52 -19.63 -10.75
C ASN A 129 0.59 -18.17 -10.33
N VAL A 130 0.73 -17.94 -9.01
CA VAL A 130 0.92 -16.61 -8.45
C VAL A 130 1.93 -16.69 -7.31
N GLU A 131 2.81 -15.71 -7.21
CA GLU A 131 3.83 -15.66 -6.17
C GLU A 131 3.45 -14.68 -5.05
N ILE A 132 3.97 -14.88 -3.83
CA ILE A 132 3.93 -13.86 -2.78
C ILE A 132 5.04 -12.87 -3.10
N GLY A 133 4.67 -11.70 -3.61
CA GLY A 133 5.59 -10.68 -4.10
C GLY A 133 6.34 -9.92 -3.00
N GLY A 134 5.93 -10.13 -1.74
CA GLY A 134 6.56 -9.54 -0.57
C GLY A 134 5.55 -9.08 0.47
N GLU A 135 6.08 -8.50 1.56
CA GLU A 135 5.30 -7.92 2.64
C GLU A 135 5.17 -6.42 2.46
N LEU A 136 3.94 -5.92 2.59
CA LEU A 136 3.64 -4.49 2.59
C LEU A 136 3.33 -4.02 4.01
N TYR A 137 3.77 -2.81 4.32
CA TYR A 137 3.41 -2.14 5.55
C TYR A 137 2.05 -1.47 5.40
N SER A 138 1.05 -1.99 6.10
CA SER A 138 -0.27 -1.40 6.27
C SER A 138 -0.55 -1.21 7.75
N ASP A 139 -1.26 -0.16 8.13
CA ASP A 139 -1.62 0.18 9.52
C ASP A 139 -0.43 0.24 10.51
N SER A 140 0.78 0.18 10.01
CA SER A 140 2.02 0.21 10.79
C SER A 140 3.15 0.89 10.03
N MET A 141 4.19 1.30 10.75
CA MET A 141 5.36 1.98 10.18
C MET A 141 6.51 1.03 9.83
N GLY A 142 6.41 -0.23 10.20
CA GLY A 142 7.48 -1.23 10.01
C GLY A 142 8.76 -0.94 10.81
N ASP A 143 9.34 -1.97 11.38
CA ASP A 143 10.49 -1.85 12.29
C ASP A 143 11.76 -1.30 11.61
N LYS A 144 11.89 -1.43 10.29
CA LYS A 144 13.10 -1.05 9.55
C LYS A 144 12.98 0.29 8.83
N THR A 145 11.80 0.87 8.76
CA THR A 145 11.55 2.07 7.94
C THR A 145 11.54 3.36 8.75
N GLU A 146 11.21 3.33 10.04
CA GLU A 146 11.29 4.43 11.03
C GLU A 146 10.46 5.67 10.70
N THR A 147 10.11 5.94 9.45
CA THR A 147 9.34 7.11 9.04
C THR A 147 8.32 6.77 7.93
N TYR A 148 7.22 7.51 7.90
CA TYR A 148 6.19 7.38 6.85
C TYR A 148 6.78 7.39 5.43
N ILE A 149 7.68 8.33 5.14
CA ILE A 149 8.29 8.47 3.80
C ILE A 149 9.12 7.23 3.43
N LYS A 150 9.89 6.69 4.37
CA LYS A 150 10.66 5.45 4.13
C LYS A 150 9.73 4.26 3.93
N THR A 151 8.69 4.16 4.76
CA THR A 151 7.69 3.08 4.69
C THR A 151 6.97 3.05 3.33
N ILE A 152 6.45 4.19 2.89
CA ILE A 152 5.69 4.24 1.62
C ILE A 152 6.58 4.04 0.39
N LYS A 153 7.85 4.44 0.45
CA LYS A 153 8.84 4.12 -0.60
C LYS A 153 9.17 2.64 -0.62
N ALA A 154 9.35 2.00 0.54
CA ALA A 154 9.60 0.56 0.64
C ALA A 154 8.44 -0.25 0.05
N ASN A 155 7.19 0.14 0.33
CA ASN A 155 6.02 -0.46 -0.29
C ASN A 155 6.05 -0.32 -1.82
N ALA A 156 6.37 0.85 -2.34
CA ALA A 156 6.45 1.09 -3.78
C ALA A 156 7.54 0.23 -4.45
N ASP A 157 8.70 0.08 -3.80
CA ASP A 157 9.78 -0.79 -4.26
C ASP A 157 9.35 -2.25 -4.28
N THR A 158 8.71 -2.73 -3.21
CA THR A 158 8.19 -4.11 -3.12
C THR A 158 7.17 -4.38 -4.23
N ILE A 159 6.19 -3.50 -4.41
CA ILE A 159 5.16 -3.62 -5.45
C ILE A 159 5.79 -3.61 -6.84
N SER A 160 6.64 -2.63 -7.13
CA SER A 160 7.27 -2.50 -8.45
C SER A 160 8.14 -3.71 -8.79
N ASN A 161 8.92 -4.23 -7.84
CA ASN A 161 9.80 -5.37 -8.08
C ASN A 161 9.03 -6.67 -8.36
N ALA A 162 7.85 -6.84 -7.77
CA ALA A 162 7.05 -8.05 -7.92
C ALA A 162 6.14 -8.05 -9.16
N LEU A 163 5.77 -6.87 -9.68
CA LEU A 163 4.79 -6.72 -10.77
C LEU A 163 5.40 -6.39 -12.13
N LYS A 164 6.69 -6.21 -12.21
CA LYS A 164 7.44 -5.98 -13.48
C LYS A 164 7.39 -7.14 -14.46
#